data_86f7c6d44d058b84a23d3a2fccdb7d20
#
_entry.id   86f7c6d44d058b84a23d3a2fccdb7d20
#
_cell.length_a   1.000
_cell.length_b   1.000
_cell.length_c   1.000
_cell.angle_alpha   90.00
_cell.angle_beta   90.00
_cell.angle_gamma   90.00
#
_symmetry.space_group_name_H-M   'P 1'
#
loop_
_entity.id
_entity.type
_entity.pdbx_description
1 polymer ?
#
loop_
_entity_poly.entity_id
_entity_poly.type
_entity_poly.pdbx_seq_one_letter_code
_entity_poly.pdbx_strand_id
1 'polypeptide(L)'
;MDRKLGMFLNTKHIEVNEGIQKAREWDLEYIQLYAMNKNFNLANIPVVEWTALKKSLSFNGIKIPSLAISFGENGITGTEVDSAIDQIKYITDRGLELGAKIITAHIGKVPDDEKSECYDKMIRVCYEIGELAFKFGGVFAIETGSEKAIVLKRFLENANSKGLAVNFDPANLISDVNENPLEGLLLLKDYIVQTHIKDCKEVKSNSSSKYIEVAVGNGEVDFDIFFKVLDEIGFDGYNMIERNNYFDELDGMSQSINFAKKYIPTQKE
;
A
#
# COMPACT_ATOMS: atom_id res chain seq x y z
N MET A 1 -7.25 -10.47 17.90
CA MET A 1 -7.57 -10.54 16.46
C MET A 1 -6.42 -11.16 15.71
N ASP A 2 -6.68 -11.89 14.63
CA ASP A 2 -5.64 -12.54 13.84
C ASP A 2 -5.14 -11.54 12.78
N ARG A 3 -4.24 -10.65 13.21
CA ARG A 3 -3.64 -9.63 12.34
C ARG A 3 -2.66 -10.27 11.38
N LYS A 4 -2.68 -9.84 10.13
CA LYS A 4 -1.87 -10.39 9.05
C LYS A 4 -0.70 -9.46 8.80
N LEU A 5 0.52 -9.94 9.05
CA LEU A 5 1.77 -9.21 8.81
C LEU A 5 2.40 -9.65 7.49
N GLY A 6 2.78 -8.69 6.69
CA GLY A 6 3.51 -8.91 5.43
C GLY A 6 4.49 -7.79 5.14
N MET A 7 5.04 -7.80 3.96
CA MET A 7 5.93 -6.75 3.47
C MET A 7 5.52 -6.25 2.09
N PHE A 8 5.78 -4.98 1.82
CA PHE A 8 5.73 -4.42 0.49
C PHE A 8 7.00 -4.80 -0.28
N LEU A 9 6.85 -5.57 -1.34
CA LEU A 9 7.93 -5.95 -2.24
C LEU A 9 8.03 -4.95 -3.39
N ASN A 10 8.96 -4.02 -3.28
CA ASN A 10 9.23 -3.03 -4.31
C ASN A 10 10.12 -3.61 -5.41
N THR A 11 9.49 -4.12 -6.46
CA THR A 11 10.16 -4.77 -7.60
C THR A 11 10.99 -3.81 -8.48
N LYS A 12 11.07 -2.53 -8.14
CA LYS A 12 12.06 -1.60 -8.73
C LYS A 12 13.47 -1.86 -8.21
N HIS A 13 13.58 -2.40 -7.00
CA HIS A 13 14.84 -2.50 -6.25
C HIS A 13 15.30 -3.91 -5.99
N ILE A 14 14.38 -4.89 -5.97
CA ILE A 14 14.68 -6.29 -5.69
C ILE A 14 13.93 -7.20 -6.66
N GLU A 15 14.59 -8.28 -7.08
CA GLU A 15 13.98 -9.32 -7.89
C GLU A 15 12.89 -10.07 -7.13
N VAL A 16 11.80 -10.41 -7.83
CA VAL A 16 10.60 -11.00 -7.19
C VAL A 16 10.92 -12.27 -6.42
N ASN A 17 11.71 -13.18 -7.00
CA ASN A 17 12.07 -14.44 -6.33
C ASN A 17 12.96 -14.21 -5.11
N GLU A 18 13.88 -13.25 -5.15
CA GLU A 18 14.69 -12.87 -4.00
C GLU A 18 13.80 -12.30 -2.87
N GLY A 19 12.86 -11.43 -3.21
CA GLY A 19 11.90 -10.89 -2.25
C GLY A 19 11.03 -11.98 -1.59
N ILE A 20 10.58 -12.97 -2.38
CA ILE A 20 9.83 -14.12 -1.86
C ILE A 20 10.67 -14.95 -0.87
N GLN A 21 11.94 -15.21 -1.19
CA GLN A 21 12.85 -15.92 -0.30
C GLN A 21 13.10 -15.14 1.00
N LYS A 22 13.33 -13.83 0.91
CA LYS A 22 13.48 -12.96 2.07
C LYS A 22 12.25 -12.95 2.97
N ALA A 23 11.04 -12.86 2.40
CA ALA A 23 9.81 -12.93 3.18
C ALA A 23 9.73 -14.23 3.99
N ARG A 24 10.09 -15.36 3.37
CA ARG A 24 10.16 -16.64 4.06
C ARG A 24 11.24 -16.68 5.16
N GLU A 25 12.44 -16.18 4.88
CA GLU A 25 13.54 -16.09 5.87
C GLU A 25 13.11 -15.26 7.11
N TRP A 26 12.23 -14.28 6.91
CA TRP A 26 11.69 -13.44 7.96
C TRP A 26 10.38 -13.97 8.58
N ASP A 27 9.96 -15.19 8.27
CA ASP A 27 8.69 -15.80 8.73
C ASP A 27 7.47 -14.91 8.40
N LEU A 28 7.43 -14.31 7.23
CA LEU A 28 6.27 -13.59 6.73
C LEU A 28 5.48 -14.49 5.78
N GLU A 29 4.14 -14.40 5.84
CA GLU A 29 3.25 -15.14 4.93
C GLU A 29 2.73 -14.29 3.78
N TYR A 30 2.77 -12.95 3.91
CA TYR A 30 2.11 -12.04 2.99
C TYR A 30 3.09 -11.09 2.34
N ILE A 31 2.89 -10.87 1.04
CA ILE A 31 3.59 -9.86 0.25
C ILE A 31 2.56 -9.00 -0.48
N GLN A 32 2.67 -7.69 -0.34
CA GLN A 32 2.12 -6.75 -1.29
C GLN A 32 3.13 -6.60 -2.42
N LEU A 33 2.74 -6.96 -3.65
CA LEU A 33 3.65 -6.97 -4.80
C LEU A 33 3.50 -5.68 -5.61
N TYR A 34 4.61 -4.96 -5.83
CA TYR A 34 4.60 -3.85 -6.78
C TYR A 34 4.53 -4.39 -8.22
N ALA A 35 3.36 -4.28 -8.83
CA ALA A 35 2.96 -5.06 -10.00
C ALA A 35 3.20 -4.36 -11.35
N MET A 36 3.60 -3.07 -11.34
CA MET A 36 3.70 -2.28 -12.57
C MET A 36 4.90 -1.33 -12.52
N ASN A 37 6.02 -1.75 -13.09
CA ASN A 37 7.21 -0.92 -13.30
C ASN A 37 8.00 -1.41 -14.52
N LYS A 38 9.12 -0.74 -14.83
CA LYS A 38 9.96 -1.06 -16.00
C LYS A 38 10.63 -2.44 -15.93
N ASN A 39 10.91 -2.92 -14.72
CA ASN A 39 11.63 -4.18 -14.52
C ASN A 39 10.66 -5.37 -14.37
N PHE A 40 9.46 -5.09 -13.85
CA PHE A 40 8.43 -6.10 -13.61
C PHE A 40 7.04 -5.52 -13.89
N ASN A 41 6.31 -6.15 -14.81
CA ASN A 41 4.94 -5.74 -15.12
C ASN A 41 4.05 -6.99 -15.23
N LEU A 42 3.15 -7.13 -14.27
CA LEU A 42 2.26 -8.28 -14.16
C LEU A 42 1.29 -8.39 -15.35
N ALA A 43 0.92 -7.26 -15.97
CA ALA A 43 0.04 -7.27 -17.14
C ALA A 43 0.68 -7.98 -18.35
N ASN A 44 2.00 -7.89 -18.47
CA ASN A 44 2.74 -8.40 -19.64
C ASN A 44 3.73 -9.52 -19.28
N ILE A 45 3.58 -10.14 -18.11
CA ILE A 45 4.50 -11.19 -17.65
C ILE A 45 4.49 -12.39 -18.61
N PRO A 46 5.67 -12.86 -19.10
CA PRO A 46 5.75 -14.04 -19.94
C PRO A 46 5.22 -15.30 -19.25
N VAL A 47 4.60 -16.20 -19.99
CA VAL A 47 3.97 -17.43 -19.45
C VAL A 47 4.96 -18.26 -18.62
N VAL A 48 6.22 -18.33 -19.03
CA VAL A 48 7.27 -19.07 -18.31
C VAL A 48 7.53 -18.44 -16.94
N GLU A 49 7.70 -17.11 -16.90
CA GLU A 49 7.90 -16.35 -15.67
C GLU A 49 6.68 -16.37 -14.76
N TRP A 50 5.48 -16.27 -15.34
CA TRP A 50 4.21 -16.43 -14.62
C TRP A 50 4.11 -17.76 -13.90
N THR A 51 4.47 -18.85 -14.62
CA THR A 51 4.45 -20.20 -14.05
C THR A 51 5.51 -20.35 -12.95
N ALA A 52 6.71 -19.78 -13.16
CA ALA A 52 7.77 -19.78 -12.16
C ALA A 52 7.37 -19.01 -10.90
N LEU A 53 6.76 -17.82 -11.05
CA LEU A 53 6.25 -17.01 -9.94
C LEU A 53 5.24 -17.80 -9.09
N LYS A 54 4.22 -18.41 -9.70
CA LYS A 54 3.23 -19.21 -8.97
C LYS A 54 3.85 -20.38 -8.22
N LYS A 55 4.82 -21.06 -8.84
CA LYS A 55 5.57 -22.14 -8.18
C LYS A 55 6.40 -21.65 -7.00
N SER A 56 7.09 -20.53 -7.17
CA SER A 56 7.90 -19.92 -6.11
C SER A 56 7.06 -19.50 -4.91
N LEU A 57 5.93 -18.84 -5.13
CA LEU A 57 4.98 -18.47 -4.09
C LEU A 57 4.47 -19.70 -3.33
N SER A 58 4.00 -20.73 -4.06
CA SER A 58 3.50 -21.97 -3.47
C SER A 58 4.58 -22.71 -2.67
N PHE A 59 5.78 -22.82 -3.22
CA PHE A 59 6.90 -23.52 -2.57
C PHE A 59 7.32 -22.83 -1.25
N ASN A 60 7.29 -21.50 -1.24
CA ASN A 60 7.67 -20.71 -0.06
C ASN A 60 6.50 -20.45 0.90
N GLY A 61 5.28 -20.85 0.57
CA GLY A 61 4.09 -20.61 1.39
C GLY A 61 3.67 -19.13 1.44
N ILE A 62 4.07 -18.32 0.44
CA ILE A 62 3.79 -16.89 0.38
C ILE A 62 2.48 -16.62 -0.35
N LYS A 63 1.66 -15.73 0.21
CA LYS A 63 0.38 -15.27 -0.33
C LYS A 63 0.48 -13.81 -0.77
N ILE A 64 -0.21 -13.46 -1.86
CA ILE A 64 -0.27 -12.09 -2.40
C ILE A 64 -1.69 -11.55 -2.19
N PRO A 65 -1.99 -10.89 -1.07
CA PRO A 65 -3.32 -10.32 -0.85
C PRO A 65 -3.54 -9.01 -1.59
N SER A 66 -2.46 -8.31 -1.93
CA SER A 66 -2.54 -6.99 -2.54
C SER A 66 -1.44 -6.74 -3.58
N LEU A 67 -1.79 -5.91 -4.56
CA LEU A 67 -0.88 -5.43 -5.60
C LEU A 67 -0.78 -3.91 -5.50
N ALA A 68 0.43 -3.38 -5.60
CA ALA A 68 0.64 -1.94 -5.74
C ALA A 68 0.90 -1.59 -7.21
N ILE A 69 0.34 -0.48 -7.66
CA ILE A 69 0.51 0.07 -9.01
C ILE A 69 0.89 1.55 -8.95
N SER A 70 1.27 2.12 -10.08
CA SER A 70 1.61 3.54 -10.19
C SER A 70 0.97 4.15 -11.43
N PHE A 71 0.48 5.37 -11.29
CA PHE A 71 0.00 6.21 -12.38
C PHE A 71 1.06 7.21 -12.89
N GLY A 72 2.33 7.05 -12.47
CA GLY A 72 3.40 7.98 -12.76
C GLY A 72 3.42 9.20 -11.83
N GLU A 73 4.25 10.19 -12.14
CA GLU A 73 4.51 11.35 -11.26
C GLU A 73 3.28 12.24 -11.01
N ASN A 74 2.37 12.31 -11.97
CA ASN A 74 1.18 13.18 -11.89
C ASN A 74 -0.08 12.45 -11.38
N GLY A 75 0.06 11.22 -10.88
CA GLY A 75 -1.07 10.43 -10.43
C GLY A 75 -2.12 10.22 -11.53
N ILE A 76 -3.37 10.07 -11.13
CA ILE A 76 -4.50 9.82 -12.07
C ILE A 76 -4.92 11.06 -12.89
N THR A 77 -4.28 12.19 -12.70
CA THR A 77 -4.52 13.39 -13.53
C THR A 77 -3.54 13.50 -14.70
N GLY A 78 -2.50 12.67 -14.71
CA GLY A 78 -1.47 12.62 -15.75
C GLY A 78 -1.99 12.13 -17.12
N THR A 79 -1.12 12.20 -18.12
CA THR A 79 -1.41 11.77 -19.49
C THR A 79 -1.36 10.25 -19.68
N GLU A 80 -0.80 9.52 -18.71
CA GLU A 80 -0.63 8.06 -18.76
C GLU A 80 -1.82 7.30 -18.14
N VAL A 81 -2.82 8.01 -17.63
CA VAL A 81 -3.94 7.41 -16.88
C VAL A 81 -4.72 6.39 -17.69
N ASP A 82 -5.04 6.67 -18.95
CA ASP A 82 -5.83 5.75 -19.80
C ASP A 82 -5.06 4.44 -20.05
N SER A 83 -3.76 4.56 -20.33
CA SER A 83 -2.88 3.38 -20.47
C SER A 83 -2.76 2.59 -19.17
N ALA A 84 -2.72 3.28 -18.03
CA ALA A 84 -2.68 2.62 -16.73
C ALA A 84 -3.99 1.88 -16.43
N ILE A 85 -5.15 2.48 -16.72
CA ILE A 85 -6.46 1.83 -16.55
C ILE A 85 -6.56 0.55 -17.37
N ASP A 86 -6.12 0.57 -18.62
CA ASP A 86 -6.09 -0.63 -19.44
C ASP A 86 -5.19 -1.73 -18.87
N GLN A 87 -4.01 -1.37 -18.35
CA GLN A 87 -3.14 -2.32 -17.68
C GLN A 87 -3.73 -2.85 -16.37
N ILE A 88 -4.46 -2.03 -15.61
CA ILE A 88 -5.12 -2.44 -14.36
C ILE A 88 -6.06 -3.63 -14.57
N LYS A 89 -6.78 -3.68 -15.69
CA LYS A 89 -7.67 -4.80 -16.02
C LYS A 89 -6.89 -6.13 -16.06
N TYR A 90 -5.76 -6.15 -16.76
CA TYR A 90 -4.90 -7.34 -16.84
C TYR A 90 -4.20 -7.66 -15.51
N ILE A 91 -3.76 -6.62 -14.79
CA ILE A 91 -3.16 -6.78 -13.47
C ILE A 91 -4.17 -7.35 -12.48
N THR A 92 -5.43 -6.91 -12.55
CA THR A 92 -6.52 -7.43 -11.72
C THR A 92 -6.77 -8.90 -12.00
N ASP A 93 -6.89 -9.31 -13.25
CA ASP A 93 -7.08 -10.71 -13.63
C ASP A 93 -5.93 -11.59 -13.11
N ARG A 94 -4.69 -11.17 -13.32
CA ARG A 94 -3.52 -11.88 -12.80
C ARG A 94 -3.46 -11.88 -11.28
N GLY A 95 -3.84 -10.76 -10.67
CA GLY A 95 -3.92 -10.64 -9.21
C GLY A 95 -4.89 -11.65 -8.61
N LEU A 96 -6.08 -11.81 -9.19
CA LEU A 96 -7.06 -12.80 -8.74
C LEU A 96 -6.54 -14.24 -8.80
N GLU A 97 -5.77 -14.59 -9.83
CA GLU A 97 -5.11 -15.90 -9.91
C GLU A 97 -4.07 -16.09 -8.77
N LEU A 98 -3.49 -15.01 -8.23
CA LEU A 98 -2.59 -15.03 -7.07
C LEU A 98 -3.34 -14.93 -5.73
N GLY A 99 -4.64 -14.65 -5.75
CA GLY A 99 -5.47 -14.43 -4.56
C GLY A 99 -5.52 -12.97 -4.11
N ALA A 100 -4.96 -12.03 -4.88
CA ALA A 100 -5.00 -10.59 -4.56
C ALA A 100 -6.41 -10.03 -4.80
N LYS A 101 -6.93 -9.35 -3.77
CA LYS A 101 -8.22 -8.66 -3.82
C LYS A 101 -8.10 -7.16 -3.56
N ILE A 102 -6.92 -6.68 -3.26
CA ILE A 102 -6.63 -5.27 -3.00
C ILE A 102 -5.65 -4.77 -4.05
N ILE A 103 -5.99 -3.69 -4.73
CA ILE A 103 -5.06 -2.94 -5.58
C ILE A 103 -4.81 -1.61 -4.89
N THR A 104 -3.56 -1.23 -4.67
CA THR A 104 -3.20 0.03 -4.01
C THR A 104 -2.48 0.97 -4.95
N ALA A 105 -2.70 2.26 -4.79
CA ALA A 105 -1.91 3.30 -5.46
C ALA A 105 -2.00 4.65 -4.75
N HIS A 106 -0.96 5.46 -4.95
CA HIS A 106 -1.09 6.91 -4.85
C HIS A 106 -1.82 7.45 -6.08
N ILE A 107 -2.86 8.23 -5.87
CA ILE A 107 -3.66 8.83 -6.96
C ILE A 107 -3.23 10.26 -7.33
N GLY A 108 -2.22 10.79 -6.66
CA GLY A 108 -1.88 12.20 -6.65
C GLY A 108 -2.67 12.94 -5.58
N LYS A 109 -2.41 14.24 -5.42
CA LYS A 109 -3.04 15.06 -4.39
C LYS A 109 -4.49 15.39 -4.76
N VAL A 110 -5.43 15.00 -3.91
CA VAL A 110 -6.84 15.39 -4.04
C VAL A 110 -6.98 16.89 -3.76
N PRO A 111 -7.58 17.67 -4.68
CA PRO A 111 -7.81 19.10 -4.47
C PRO A 111 -8.74 19.38 -3.29
N ASP A 112 -8.46 20.46 -2.54
CA ASP A 112 -9.38 20.97 -1.52
C ASP A 112 -10.66 21.55 -2.11
N ASP A 113 -10.57 22.13 -3.33
CA ASP A 113 -11.72 22.66 -4.07
C ASP A 113 -12.46 21.56 -4.83
N GLU A 114 -13.58 21.15 -4.27
CA GLU A 114 -14.48 20.14 -4.85
C GLU A 114 -15.12 20.55 -6.19
N LYS A 115 -15.05 21.83 -6.56
CA LYS A 115 -15.60 22.33 -7.82
C LYS A 115 -14.56 22.44 -8.94
N SER A 116 -13.32 22.06 -8.66
CA SER A 116 -12.26 22.10 -9.66
C SER A 116 -12.44 20.99 -10.69
N GLU A 117 -12.09 21.26 -11.95
CA GLU A 117 -12.08 20.23 -13.02
C GLU A 117 -11.16 19.05 -12.67
N CYS A 118 -10.09 19.31 -11.93
CA CYS A 118 -9.17 18.29 -11.44
C CYS A 118 -9.88 17.33 -10.47
N TYR A 119 -10.65 17.85 -9.52
CA TYR A 119 -11.42 17.05 -8.57
C TYR A 119 -12.45 16.16 -9.30
N ASP A 120 -13.21 16.74 -10.22
CA ASP A 120 -14.18 16.00 -11.03
C ASP A 120 -13.53 14.90 -11.87
N LYS A 121 -12.35 15.17 -12.45
CA LYS A 121 -11.59 14.16 -13.18
C LYS A 121 -11.17 13.01 -12.27
N MET A 122 -10.61 13.34 -11.08
CA MET A 122 -10.18 12.33 -10.11
C MET A 122 -11.35 11.46 -9.63
N ILE A 123 -12.51 12.05 -9.33
CA ILE A 123 -13.73 11.32 -8.95
C ILE A 123 -14.10 10.30 -10.04
N ARG A 124 -14.19 10.74 -11.29
CA ARG A 124 -14.59 9.85 -12.40
C ARG A 124 -13.63 8.67 -12.57
N VAL A 125 -12.32 8.95 -12.55
CA VAL A 125 -11.29 7.91 -12.73
C VAL A 125 -11.30 6.94 -11.54
N CYS A 126 -11.34 7.44 -10.32
CA CYS A 126 -11.38 6.57 -9.13
C CYS A 126 -12.67 5.75 -9.09
N TYR A 127 -13.81 6.34 -9.44
CA TYR A 127 -15.08 5.60 -9.55
C TYR A 127 -14.95 4.45 -10.54
N GLU A 128 -14.44 4.70 -11.76
CA GLU A 128 -14.26 3.67 -12.79
C GLU A 128 -13.37 2.53 -12.32
N ILE A 129 -12.22 2.84 -11.68
CA ILE A 129 -11.30 1.84 -11.15
C ILE A 129 -11.94 1.09 -9.98
N GLY A 130 -12.64 1.79 -9.09
CA GLY A 130 -13.36 1.18 -7.97
C GLY A 130 -14.43 0.20 -8.42
N GLU A 131 -15.29 0.58 -9.38
CA GLU A 131 -16.31 -0.30 -9.92
C GLU A 131 -15.69 -1.51 -10.66
N LEU A 132 -14.57 -1.31 -11.34
CA LEU A 132 -13.82 -2.42 -11.93
C LEU A 132 -13.34 -3.39 -10.86
N ALA A 133 -12.68 -2.90 -9.81
CA ALA A 133 -12.19 -3.72 -8.70
C ALA A 133 -13.35 -4.47 -8.01
N PHE A 134 -14.46 -3.78 -7.73
CA PHE A 134 -15.64 -4.38 -7.12
C PHE A 134 -16.25 -5.50 -7.97
N LYS A 135 -16.31 -5.33 -9.28
CA LYS A 135 -16.79 -6.35 -10.22
C LYS A 135 -15.97 -7.64 -10.15
N PHE A 136 -14.69 -7.53 -9.89
CA PHE A 136 -13.78 -8.66 -9.70
C PHE A 136 -13.76 -9.19 -8.25
N GLY A 137 -14.59 -8.66 -7.36
CA GLY A 137 -14.66 -9.09 -5.95
C GLY A 137 -13.52 -8.58 -5.08
N GLY A 138 -12.89 -7.47 -5.50
CA GLY A 138 -11.83 -6.79 -4.78
C GLY A 138 -12.12 -5.30 -4.55
N VAL A 139 -11.11 -4.55 -4.17
CA VAL A 139 -11.17 -3.10 -3.95
C VAL A 139 -9.92 -2.39 -4.50
N PHE A 140 -10.09 -1.13 -4.86
CA PHE A 140 -9.01 -0.19 -5.12
C PHE A 140 -8.80 0.67 -3.88
N ALA A 141 -7.68 0.48 -3.21
CA ALA A 141 -7.35 1.15 -1.96
C ALA A 141 -6.38 2.31 -2.22
N ILE A 142 -6.88 3.53 -2.03
CA ILE A 142 -6.09 4.77 -2.16
C ILE A 142 -5.13 4.86 -0.98
N GLU A 143 -3.86 5.11 -1.26
CA GLU A 143 -2.87 5.30 -0.21
C GLU A 143 -2.91 6.71 0.35
N THR A 144 -2.92 6.83 1.69
CA THR A 144 -2.89 8.12 2.39
C THR A 144 -1.54 8.83 2.24
N GLY A 145 -1.54 10.17 2.31
CA GLY A 145 -0.35 10.98 2.43
C GLY A 145 -0.31 12.25 1.61
N SER A 146 -0.86 12.28 0.42
CA SER A 146 -0.79 13.50 -0.43
C SER A 146 -1.74 14.62 0.02
N GLU A 147 -2.77 14.29 0.80
CA GLU A 147 -3.78 15.19 1.38
C GLU A 147 -4.11 14.79 2.80
N LYS A 148 -4.79 15.68 3.53
CA LYS A 148 -5.30 15.38 4.86
C LYS A 148 -6.38 14.30 4.83
N ALA A 149 -6.45 13.50 5.87
CA ALA A 149 -7.43 12.42 6.00
C ALA A 149 -8.88 12.87 5.80
N ILE A 150 -9.23 14.07 6.26
CA ILE A 150 -10.58 14.63 6.07
C ILE A 150 -10.89 14.92 4.60
N VAL A 151 -9.89 15.33 3.81
CA VAL A 151 -10.04 15.57 2.37
C VAL A 151 -10.24 14.26 1.63
N LEU A 152 -9.43 13.25 1.94
CA LEU A 152 -9.59 11.91 1.36
C LEU A 152 -10.94 11.29 1.72
N LYS A 153 -11.38 11.42 3.00
CA LYS A 153 -12.69 10.92 3.42
C LYS A 153 -13.82 11.51 2.58
N ARG A 154 -13.85 12.84 2.46
CA ARG A 154 -14.85 13.55 1.65
C ARG A 154 -14.80 13.11 0.18
N PHE A 155 -13.60 12.92 -0.36
CA PHE A 155 -13.42 12.42 -1.72
C PHE A 155 -14.04 11.03 -1.91
N LEU A 156 -13.80 10.10 -0.97
CA LEU A 156 -14.39 8.76 -1.00
C LEU A 156 -15.92 8.79 -0.89
N GLU A 157 -16.46 9.65 -0.02
CA GLU A 157 -17.90 9.87 0.14
C GLU A 157 -18.53 10.41 -1.16
N ASN A 158 -17.87 11.37 -1.81
CA ASN A 158 -18.33 11.95 -3.07
C ASN A 158 -18.21 10.98 -4.26
N ALA A 159 -17.17 10.16 -4.30
CA ALA A 159 -17.01 9.12 -5.30
C ALA A 159 -18.07 8.01 -5.15
N ASN A 160 -18.51 7.73 -3.94
CA ASN A 160 -19.60 6.82 -3.61
C ASN A 160 -19.53 5.45 -4.33
N SER A 161 -18.34 4.86 -4.41
CA SER A 161 -18.13 3.52 -4.97
C SER A 161 -17.81 2.50 -3.87
N LYS A 162 -18.46 1.35 -3.93
CA LYS A 162 -18.19 0.22 -3.01
C LYS A 162 -16.84 -0.44 -3.25
N GLY A 163 -16.23 -0.19 -4.39
CA GLY A 163 -14.92 -0.71 -4.74
C GLY A 163 -13.77 0.20 -4.34
N LEU A 164 -14.03 1.37 -3.71
CA LEU A 164 -13.00 2.24 -3.17
C LEU A 164 -12.74 1.95 -1.69
N ALA A 165 -11.47 1.95 -1.32
CA ALA A 165 -10.99 1.68 0.03
C ALA A 165 -9.74 2.51 0.31
N VAL A 166 -9.11 2.29 1.47
CA VAL A 166 -7.90 2.98 1.90
C VAL A 166 -6.79 1.98 2.25
N ASN A 167 -5.60 2.22 1.74
CA ASN A 167 -4.34 1.73 2.26
C ASN A 167 -3.77 2.82 3.18
N PHE A 168 -3.78 2.59 4.48
CA PHE A 168 -3.45 3.62 5.46
C PHE A 168 -1.95 3.63 5.80
N ASP A 169 -1.25 4.69 5.43
CA ASP A 169 0.15 4.92 5.78
C ASP A 169 0.24 6.06 6.83
N PRO A 170 0.60 5.75 8.09
CA PRO A 170 0.70 6.76 9.14
C PRO A 170 1.89 7.71 8.94
N ALA A 171 2.99 7.25 8.36
CA ALA A 171 4.20 8.06 8.18
C ALA A 171 3.99 9.12 7.11
N ASN A 172 3.25 8.81 6.04
CA ASN A 172 2.94 9.76 4.99
C ASN A 172 2.07 10.92 5.52
N LEU A 173 1.12 10.66 6.43
CA LEU A 173 0.32 11.74 7.07
C LEU A 173 1.20 12.68 7.89
N ILE A 174 2.22 12.17 8.57
CA ILE A 174 3.18 13.01 9.32
C ILE A 174 4.04 13.80 8.33
N SER A 175 4.69 13.10 7.39
CA SER A 175 5.74 13.68 6.55
C SER A 175 5.21 14.64 5.49
N ASP A 176 4.09 14.33 4.87
CA ASP A 176 3.61 15.03 3.69
C ASP A 176 2.63 16.16 4.03
N VAL A 177 1.78 15.94 5.05
CA VAL A 177 0.72 16.89 5.39
C VAL A 177 0.71 17.37 6.84
N ASN A 178 1.70 16.92 7.64
CA ASN A 178 1.86 17.29 9.05
C ASN A 178 0.56 17.10 9.86
N GLU A 179 -0.05 15.92 9.70
CA GLU A 179 -1.29 15.52 10.37
C GLU A 179 -1.01 14.42 11.40
N ASN A 180 -1.79 14.44 12.49
CA ASN A 180 -1.74 13.35 13.47
C ASN A 180 -2.34 12.07 12.84
N PRO A 181 -1.55 10.99 12.67
CA PRO A 181 -2.05 9.79 12.00
C PRO A 181 -3.17 9.08 12.77
N LEU A 182 -3.27 9.25 14.09
CA LEU A 182 -4.34 8.62 14.88
C LEU A 182 -5.70 9.27 14.62
N GLU A 183 -5.72 10.60 14.43
CA GLU A 183 -6.94 11.30 14.03
C GLU A 183 -7.36 10.87 12.61
N GLY A 184 -6.40 10.78 11.69
CA GLY A 184 -6.63 10.29 10.33
C GLY A 184 -7.14 8.85 10.31
N LEU A 185 -6.58 7.97 11.15
CA LEU A 185 -7.02 6.58 11.29
C LEU A 185 -8.50 6.49 11.69
N LEU A 186 -8.91 7.25 12.71
CA LEU A 186 -10.29 7.28 13.18
C LEU A 186 -11.26 7.86 12.15
N LEU A 187 -10.83 8.88 11.38
CA LEU A 187 -11.63 9.46 10.31
C LEU A 187 -11.89 8.48 9.16
N LEU A 188 -10.89 7.68 8.80
CA LEU A 188 -10.91 6.78 7.65
C LEU A 188 -11.26 5.33 8.00
N LYS A 189 -11.51 5.01 9.27
CA LYS A 189 -11.64 3.64 9.80
C LYS A 189 -12.56 2.72 8.99
N ASP A 190 -13.66 3.23 8.44
CA ASP A 190 -14.66 2.43 7.72
C ASP A 190 -14.23 2.10 6.27
N TYR A 191 -13.12 2.69 5.80
CA TYR A 191 -12.56 2.48 4.47
C TYR A 191 -11.26 1.67 4.48
N ILE A 192 -10.59 1.53 5.65
CA ILE A 192 -9.25 0.93 5.73
C ILE A 192 -9.33 -0.59 5.53
N VAL A 193 -8.65 -1.09 4.52
CA VAL A 193 -8.53 -2.54 4.21
C VAL A 193 -7.09 -3.05 4.36
N GLN A 194 -6.13 -2.15 4.34
CA GLN A 194 -4.71 -2.41 4.49
C GLN A 194 -4.04 -1.23 5.16
N THR A 195 -2.95 -1.49 5.89
CA THR A 195 -2.07 -0.45 6.42
C THR A 195 -0.65 -0.66 5.89
N HIS A 196 0.08 0.44 5.65
CA HIS A 196 1.53 0.40 5.62
C HIS A 196 2.09 0.62 7.03
N ILE A 197 2.98 -0.27 7.43
CA ILE A 197 3.76 -0.13 8.65
C ILE A 197 5.06 0.54 8.24
N LYS A 198 5.07 1.85 8.32
CA LYS A 198 6.14 2.74 7.89
C LYS A 198 6.36 3.81 8.93
N ASP A 199 7.58 4.26 9.09
CA ASP A 199 7.94 5.25 10.09
C ASP A 199 8.84 6.33 9.51
N CYS A 200 8.73 7.55 10.04
CA CYS A 200 9.52 8.70 9.60
C CYS A 200 9.97 9.52 10.80
N LYS A 201 11.04 10.28 10.60
CA LYS A 201 11.61 11.15 11.62
C LYS A 201 11.96 12.52 11.06
N GLU A 202 11.64 13.57 11.82
CA GLU A 202 12.06 14.93 11.49
C GLU A 202 13.58 15.08 11.53
N VAL A 203 14.14 15.72 10.50
CA VAL A 203 15.56 16.03 10.45
C VAL A 203 15.81 17.52 10.54
N LYS A 204 16.66 17.91 11.49
CA LYS A 204 17.12 19.29 11.66
C LYS A 204 18.31 19.54 10.71
N SER A 205 18.08 19.51 9.41
CA SER A 205 19.12 19.75 8.43
C SER A 205 18.64 20.71 7.33
N ASN A 206 19.58 21.33 6.61
CA ASN A 206 19.30 22.14 5.42
C ASN A 206 18.91 21.27 4.20
N SER A 207 18.43 20.06 4.41
CA SER A 207 17.95 19.19 3.34
C SER A 207 16.60 19.66 2.79
N SER A 208 16.31 19.32 1.54
CA SER A 208 15.05 19.65 0.89
C SER A 208 13.83 18.94 1.51
N SER A 209 14.04 17.87 2.29
CA SER A 209 12.99 17.15 3.01
C SER A 209 13.10 17.41 4.51
N LYS A 210 11.96 17.73 5.13
CA LYS A 210 11.83 17.88 6.58
C LYS A 210 11.90 16.53 7.32
N TYR A 211 11.46 15.45 6.67
CA TYR A 211 11.41 14.10 7.21
C TYR A 211 12.25 13.12 6.41
N ILE A 212 12.77 12.10 7.08
CA ILE A 212 13.41 10.94 6.47
C ILE A 212 12.67 9.68 6.94
N GLU A 213 12.61 8.66 6.07
CA GLU A 213 12.16 7.33 6.44
C GLU A 213 13.20 6.65 7.36
N VAL A 214 12.71 5.99 8.41
CA VAL A 214 13.53 5.24 9.37
C VAL A 214 12.98 3.83 9.57
N ALA A 215 13.76 2.94 10.19
CA ALA A 215 13.23 1.65 10.59
C ALA A 215 12.06 1.83 11.56
N VAL A 216 11.02 1.02 11.40
CA VAL A 216 9.78 1.10 12.20
C VAL A 216 10.10 1.01 13.70
N GLY A 217 9.54 1.93 14.47
CA GLY A 217 9.77 2.11 15.89
C GLY A 217 10.93 3.04 16.25
N ASN A 218 11.60 3.63 15.24
CA ASN A 218 12.68 4.60 15.45
C ASN A 218 12.28 6.05 15.08
N GLY A 219 11.03 6.24 14.67
CA GLY A 219 10.50 7.51 14.20
C GLY A 219 9.44 8.12 15.13
N GLU A 220 8.47 8.78 14.52
CA GLU A 220 7.46 9.58 15.21
C GLU A 220 6.07 8.93 15.26
N VAL A 221 5.88 7.80 14.59
CA VAL A 221 4.62 7.06 14.68
C VAL A 221 4.52 6.35 16.03
N ASP A 222 3.48 6.68 16.80
CA ASP A 222 3.18 5.97 18.07
C ASP A 222 2.48 4.64 17.75
N PHE A 223 3.28 3.59 17.54
CA PHE A 223 2.76 2.26 17.20
C PHE A 223 2.04 1.57 18.36
N ASP A 224 2.33 1.92 19.61
CA ASP A 224 1.58 1.38 20.75
C ASP A 224 0.12 1.82 20.68
N ILE A 225 -0.11 3.11 20.44
CA ILE A 225 -1.47 3.62 20.28
C ILE A 225 -2.06 3.23 18.92
N PHE A 226 -1.27 3.24 17.85
CA PHE A 226 -1.71 2.87 16.50
C PHE A 226 -2.33 1.47 16.48
N PHE A 227 -1.62 0.46 16.97
CA PHE A 227 -2.11 -0.91 17.00
C PHE A 227 -3.29 -1.10 17.97
N LYS A 228 -3.29 -0.36 19.09
CA LYS A 228 -4.43 -0.35 20.01
C LYS A 228 -5.69 0.19 19.33
N VAL A 229 -5.59 1.29 18.59
CA VAL A 229 -6.74 1.84 17.85
C VAL A 229 -7.20 0.90 16.75
N LEU A 230 -6.29 0.22 16.03
CA LEU A 230 -6.65 -0.81 15.06
C LEU A 230 -7.48 -1.95 15.70
N ASP A 231 -7.14 -2.36 16.95
CA ASP A 231 -7.95 -3.34 17.69
C ASP A 231 -9.32 -2.77 18.06
N GLU A 232 -9.38 -1.55 18.56
CA GLU A 232 -10.61 -0.89 18.98
C GLU A 232 -11.62 -0.72 17.85
N ILE A 233 -11.14 -0.43 16.62
CA ILE A 233 -11.99 -0.32 15.42
C ILE A 233 -12.30 -1.68 14.78
N GLY A 234 -11.73 -2.78 15.28
CA GLY A 234 -11.96 -4.12 14.76
C GLY A 234 -11.26 -4.41 13.43
N PHE A 235 -10.12 -3.75 13.13
CA PHE A 235 -9.40 -3.97 11.88
C PHE A 235 -8.82 -5.39 11.79
N ASP A 236 -9.19 -6.11 10.75
CA ASP A 236 -8.75 -7.49 10.45
C ASP A 236 -8.01 -7.61 9.10
N GLY A 237 -7.65 -6.49 8.50
CA GLY A 237 -6.95 -6.39 7.23
C GLY A 237 -5.46 -6.76 7.31
N TYR A 238 -4.73 -6.35 6.27
CA TYR A 238 -3.31 -6.65 6.13
C TYR A 238 -2.45 -5.47 6.59
N ASN A 239 -1.35 -5.77 7.28
CA ASN A 239 -0.35 -4.80 7.72
C ASN A 239 0.94 -5.09 6.95
N MET A 240 1.29 -4.21 6.01
CA MET A 240 2.44 -4.39 5.13
C MET A 240 3.57 -3.46 5.53
N ILE A 241 4.71 -4.03 5.93
CA ILE A 241 5.90 -3.22 6.21
C ILE A 241 6.40 -2.63 4.91
N GLU A 242 6.45 -1.31 4.83
CA GLU A 242 7.03 -0.58 3.70
C GLU A 242 8.36 0.04 4.08
N ARG A 243 9.39 -0.23 3.26
CA ARG A 243 10.70 0.40 3.29
C ARG A 243 11.13 0.75 1.87
N ASN A 244 11.36 2.02 1.59
CA ASN A 244 11.78 2.48 0.26
C ASN A 244 13.30 2.40 0.06
N ASN A 245 14.08 2.45 1.15
CA ASN A 245 15.54 2.33 1.14
C ASN A 245 15.98 0.87 1.35
N TYR A 246 15.73 0.02 0.35
CA TYR A 246 16.09 -1.39 0.41
C TYR A 246 17.60 -1.63 0.52
N PHE A 247 18.41 -0.73 -0.03
CA PHE A 247 19.86 -0.98 -0.18
C PHE A 247 20.72 -0.55 0.99
N ASP A 248 20.26 0.39 1.81
CA ASP A 248 21.01 0.73 3.01
C ASP A 248 20.88 -0.34 4.08
N GLU A 249 19.88 -1.29 3.93
CA GLU A 249 19.44 -1.91 5.14
C GLU A 249 18.56 -3.14 4.98
N LEU A 250 19.12 -4.24 4.59
CA LEU A 250 18.60 -5.53 5.04
C LEU A 250 18.35 -5.50 6.56
N ASP A 251 19.15 -4.74 7.30
CA ASP A 251 18.97 -4.50 8.72
C ASP A 251 17.72 -3.67 9.05
N GLY A 252 17.40 -2.61 8.31
CA GLY A 252 16.24 -1.76 8.58
C GLY A 252 14.90 -2.48 8.34
N MET A 253 14.82 -3.33 7.29
CA MET A 253 13.65 -4.17 7.06
C MET A 253 13.51 -5.22 8.16
N SER A 254 14.60 -5.92 8.51
CA SER A 254 14.63 -6.91 9.60
C SER A 254 14.25 -6.29 10.95
N GLN A 255 14.79 -5.11 11.28
CA GLN A 255 14.42 -4.36 12.48
C GLN A 255 12.92 -4.01 12.50
N SER A 256 12.38 -3.51 11.37
CA SER A 256 10.98 -3.16 11.23
C SER A 256 10.06 -4.37 11.41
N ILE A 257 10.43 -5.52 10.83
CA ILE A 257 9.71 -6.78 10.98
C ILE A 257 9.72 -7.24 12.44
N ASN A 258 10.89 -7.25 13.08
CA ASN A 258 11.02 -7.66 14.47
C ASN A 258 10.26 -6.74 15.43
N PHE A 259 10.20 -5.43 15.12
CA PHE A 259 9.38 -4.49 15.86
C PHE A 259 7.89 -4.80 15.69
N ALA A 260 7.40 -4.94 14.46
CA ALA A 260 5.99 -5.19 14.16
C ALA A 260 5.48 -6.53 14.72
N LYS A 261 6.33 -7.56 14.78
CA LYS A 261 6.01 -8.87 15.39
C LYS A 261 5.68 -8.79 16.89
N LYS A 262 6.01 -7.72 17.59
CA LYS A 262 5.58 -7.50 18.97
C LYS A 262 4.07 -7.29 19.09
N TYR A 263 3.46 -6.72 18.04
CA TYR A 263 2.02 -6.41 17.96
C TYR A 263 1.27 -7.42 17.11
N ILE A 264 1.94 -8.04 16.16
CA ILE A 264 1.38 -9.00 15.19
C ILE A 264 2.25 -10.25 15.21
N PRO A 265 2.06 -11.15 16.19
CA PRO A 265 2.83 -12.38 16.25
C PRO A 265 2.53 -13.23 15.01
N THR A 266 3.57 -13.62 14.27
CA THR A 266 3.45 -14.61 13.21
C THR A 266 3.20 -15.98 13.82
N GLN A 267 2.21 -16.71 13.32
CA GLN A 267 1.93 -18.06 13.83
C GLN A 267 3.12 -18.96 13.46
N LYS A 268 3.85 -19.43 14.48
CA LYS A 268 4.70 -20.61 14.32
C LYS A 268 3.80 -21.82 14.51
N GLU A 269 3.66 -22.62 13.44
CA GLU A 269 3.18 -23.99 13.59
C GLU A 269 4.19 -24.81 14.42
#